data_4c7352c9df8a2cae61b1a69c7db923f9
#
_entry.id   4c7352c9df8a2cae61b1a69c7db923f9
#
_cell.length_a   1.000
_cell.length_b   1.000
_cell.length_c   1.000
_cell.angle_alpha   90.00
_cell.angle_beta   90.00
_cell.angle_gamma   90.00
#
_symmetry.space_group_name_H-M   'P 1'
#
loop_
_entity.id
_entity.type
_entity.pdbx_description
1 polymer ?
#
loop_
_entity_poly.entity_id
_entity_poly.type
_entity_poly.pdbx_seq_one_letter_code
_entity_poly.pdbx_strand_id
1 'polypeptide(L)'
;MKTKLIMVEGLPGFGKSTTSRMLHDILSEHNIEARLVIEGDTDHPADYEGTACLTEEEFGQLLEVAGPFKEIMLERAVKKGSWNLLPYQKLKNEYGASFPDDLYHSLAKKDIYELPLDLNRWLITDRWEAFAEQALHEPAVTIFECCFIQNPVTAGMVKHDAPEDQVTDYVLGLEKAVLPLNPLLVYIEQNDLEYAFRKAIRERPEAWSTGFAHYYTGQGYGKHHGLEGVEGTLQVLEARRELEHRILDKLG
;
A
#
# COMPACT_ATOMS: atom_id res chain seq x y z
N MET A 1 -22.91 -8.05 -13.16
CA MET A 1 -22.21 -8.67 -12.02
C MET A 1 -22.52 -7.85 -10.77
N LYS A 2 -22.69 -8.47 -9.61
CA LYS A 2 -22.97 -7.70 -8.37
C LYS A 2 -21.66 -7.17 -7.73
N THR A 3 -20.57 -7.90 -7.89
CA THR A 3 -19.24 -7.56 -7.37
C THR A 3 -18.67 -6.37 -8.14
N LYS A 4 -18.24 -5.34 -7.42
CA LYS A 4 -17.62 -4.11 -7.95
C LYS A 4 -16.12 -4.02 -7.62
N LEU A 5 -15.65 -4.84 -6.67
CA LEU A 5 -14.26 -4.85 -6.23
C LEU A 5 -13.76 -6.29 -6.10
N ILE A 6 -12.59 -6.55 -6.68
CA ILE A 6 -11.83 -7.79 -6.50
C ILE A 6 -10.48 -7.39 -5.90
N MET A 7 -10.10 -7.99 -4.78
CA MET A 7 -8.83 -7.75 -4.11
C MET A 7 -7.97 -9.00 -4.20
N VAL A 8 -6.74 -8.86 -4.70
CA VAL A 8 -5.80 -9.97 -4.88
C VAL A 8 -4.64 -9.79 -3.90
N GLU A 9 -4.59 -10.65 -2.91
CA GLU A 9 -3.67 -10.58 -1.77
C GLU A 9 -2.77 -11.81 -1.68
N GLY A 10 -1.78 -11.77 -0.81
CA GLY A 10 -0.82 -12.83 -0.55
C GLY A 10 0.59 -12.30 -0.37
N LEU A 11 1.51 -13.14 0.08
CA LEU A 11 2.87 -12.74 0.39
C LEU A 11 3.71 -12.39 -0.86
N PRO A 12 4.84 -11.69 -0.71
CA PRO A 12 5.75 -11.40 -1.80
C PRO A 12 6.21 -12.66 -2.55
N GLY A 13 6.17 -12.63 -3.88
CA GLY A 13 6.55 -13.76 -4.71
C GLY A 13 5.46 -14.81 -4.95
N PHE A 14 4.26 -14.67 -4.37
CA PHE A 14 3.17 -15.63 -4.48
C PHE A 14 2.37 -15.54 -5.79
N GLY A 15 2.64 -14.55 -6.65
CA GLY A 15 2.04 -14.47 -7.98
C GLY A 15 0.84 -13.51 -8.08
N LYS A 16 0.66 -12.60 -7.14
CA LYS A 16 -0.42 -11.59 -7.14
C LYS A 16 -0.59 -10.88 -8.47
N SER A 17 0.49 -10.27 -8.98
CA SER A 17 0.44 -9.49 -10.24
C SER A 17 0.04 -10.34 -11.45
N THR A 18 0.45 -11.60 -11.50
CA THR A 18 0.06 -12.53 -12.56
C THR A 18 -1.43 -12.86 -12.46
N THR A 19 -1.92 -13.15 -11.26
CA THR A 19 -3.33 -13.47 -11.02
C THR A 19 -4.23 -12.27 -11.27
N SER A 20 -3.82 -11.07 -10.86
CA SER A 20 -4.58 -9.84 -11.09
C SER A 20 -4.76 -9.55 -12.58
N ARG A 21 -3.70 -9.70 -13.39
CA ARG A 21 -3.76 -9.55 -14.85
C ARG A 21 -4.65 -10.62 -15.48
N MET A 22 -4.50 -11.88 -15.07
CA MET A 22 -5.34 -12.98 -15.57
C MET A 22 -6.82 -12.74 -15.27
N LEU A 23 -7.17 -12.27 -14.08
CA LEU A 23 -8.55 -11.91 -13.73
C LEU A 23 -9.08 -10.75 -14.60
N HIS A 24 -8.27 -9.73 -14.84
CA HIS A 24 -8.61 -8.63 -15.73
C HIS A 24 -8.89 -9.13 -17.17
N ASP A 25 -8.05 -10.01 -17.70
CA ASP A 25 -8.19 -10.58 -19.04
C ASP A 25 -9.47 -11.42 -19.14
N ILE A 26 -9.73 -12.29 -18.15
CA ILE A 26 -10.96 -13.10 -18.09
C ILE A 26 -12.21 -12.21 -18.08
N LEU A 27 -12.25 -11.15 -17.27
CA LEU A 27 -13.40 -10.23 -17.26
C LEU A 27 -13.57 -9.56 -18.62
N SER A 28 -12.49 -9.14 -19.26
CA SER A 28 -12.50 -8.52 -20.59
C SER A 28 -13.01 -9.49 -21.66
N GLU A 29 -12.60 -10.75 -21.65
CA GLU A 29 -13.10 -11.80 -22.56
C GLU A 29 -14.62 -12.03 -22.42
N HIS A 30 -15.15 -11.79 -21.21
CA HIS A 30 -16.59 -11.90 -20.93
C HIS A 30 -17.35 -10.57 -21.12
N ASN A 31 -16.72 -9.56 -21.75
CA ASN A 31 -17.28 -8.22 -21.96
C ASN A 31 -17.71 -7.52 -20.66
N ILE A 32 -17.00 -7.77 -19.56
CA ILE A 32 -17.15 -7.09 -18.30
C ILE A 32 -16.10 -6.00 -18.24
N GLU A 33 -16.54 -4.75 -18.14
CA GLU A 33 -15.62 -3.62 -17.97
C GLU A 33 -14.87 -3.77 -16.63
N ALA A 34 -13.53 -3.78 -16.69
CA ALA A 34 -12.68 -3.94 -15.53
C ALA A 34 -11.53 -2.94 -15.55
N ARG A 35 -11.17 -2.42 -14.35
CA ARG A 35 -10.01 -1.57 -14.13
C ARG A 35 -9.03 -2.30 -13.22
N LEU A 36 -7.82 -2.57 -13.70
CA LEU A 36 -6.74 -3.13 -12.91
C LEU A 36 -5.88 -2.00 -12.32
N VAL A 37 -5.70 -2.03 -11.02
CA VAL A 37 -4.82 -1.12 -10.26
C VAL A 37 -3.77 -1.99 -9.56
N ILE A 38 -2.51 -1.78 -9.92
CA ILE A 38 -1.38 -2.59 -9.42
C ILE A 38 -0.64 -1.88 -8.29
N GLU A 39 0.17 -2.64 -7.55
CA GLU A 39 1.09 -2.11 -6.52
C GLU A 39 1.99 -1.01 -7.10
N GLY A 40 2.16 0.08 -6.38
CA GLY A 40 2.99 1.22 -6.81
C GLY A 40 2.31 2.19 -7.77
N ASP A 41 1.02 2.01 -8.08
CA ASP A 41 0.27 2.98 -8.88
C ASP A 41 0.04 4.27 -8.08
N THR A 42 0.72 5.34 -8.47
CA THR A 42 0.58 6.66 -7.83
C THR A 42 -0.81 7.29 -8.04
N ASP A 43 -1.64 6.74 -8.93
CA ASP A 43 -3.05 7.10 -9.15
C ASP A 43 -4.03 6.15 -8.46
N HIS A 44 -3.55 5.35 -7.51
CA HIS A 44 -4.37 4.39 -6.78
C HIS A 44 -5.58 5.07 -6.10
N PRO A 45 -6.82 4.66 -6.39
CA PRO A 45 -8.01 5.37 -5.90
C PRO A 45 -8.26 5.19 -4.40
N ALA A 46 -7.78 4.10 -3.81
CA ALA A 46 -7.96 3.77 -2.39
C ALA A 46 -6.65 3.84 -1.57
N ASP A 47 -5.53 4.27 -2.17
CA ASP A 47 -4.24 4.39 -1.50
C ASP A 47 -3.61 5.75 -1.75
N TYR A 48 -2.58 6.08 -0.98
CA TYR A 48 -1.80 7.31 -1.06
C TYR A 48 -0.33 7.00 -1.41
N GLU A 49 -0.11 6.18 -2.44
CA GLU A 49 1.22 5.81 -2.91
C GLU A 49 2.10 7.06 -3.17
N GLY A 50 3.24 7.16 -2.47
CA GLY A 50 4.18 8.25 -2.61
C GLY A 50 3.57 9.64 -2.33
N THR A 51 2.78 9.75 -1.27
CA THR A 51 2.13 10.99 -0.83
C THR A 51 2.65 11.40 0.55
N ALA A 52 3.15 12.63 0.67
CA ALA A 52 3.56 13.21 1.93
C ALA A 52 2.38 13.86 2.66
N CYS A 53 2.32 13.69 3.99
CA CYS A 53 1.34 14.30 4.87
C CYS A 53 2.03 15.36 5.72
N LEU A 54 1.62 16.61 5.56
CA LEU A 54 2.26 17.79 6.14
C LEU A 54 1.25 18.60 6.95
N THR A 55 1.68 19.11 8.11
CA THR A 55 0.92 20.16 8.81
C THR A 55 0.90 21.46 7.98
N GLU A 56 0.04 22.40 8.33
CA GLU A 56 0.02 23.73 7.69
C GLU A 56 1.39 24.43 7.81
N GLU A 57 2.04 24.32 8.96
CA GLU A 57 3.35 24.92 9.19
C GLU A 57 4.43 24.26 8.33
N GLU A 58 4.49 22.94 8.31
CA GLU A 58 5.45 22.18 7.49
C GLU A 58 5.25 22.43 5.99
N PHE A 59 3.99 22.53 5.56
CA PHE A 59 3.68 22.84 4.17
C PHE A 59 4.09 24.28 3.81
N GLY A 60 3.85 25.25 4.70
CA GLY A 60 4.33 26.62 4.54
C GLY A 60 5.86 26.69 4.40
N GLN A 61 6.58 26.03 5.29
CA GLN A 61 8.05 25.97 5.26
C GLN A 61 8.55 25.29 3.97
N LEU A 62 7.90 24.22 3.52
CA LEU A 62 8.20 23.55 2.25
C LEU A 62 8.09 24.52 1.07
N LEU A 63 7.01 25.31 1.02
CA LEU A 63 6.77 26.27 -0.07
C LEU A 63 7.79 27.41 -0.14
N GLU A 64 8.46 27.74 0.98
CA GLU A 64 9.54 28.74 1.02
C GLU A 64 10.80 28.26 0.27
N VAL A 65 11.05 26.92 0.32
CA VAL A 65 12.24 26.30 -0.30
C VAL A 65 11.95 25.62 -1.64
N ALA A 66 10.68 25.51 -2.01
CA ALA A 66 10.24 24.79 -3.23
C ALA A 66 10.70 25.44 -4.55
N GLY A 67 11.15 26.71 -4.54
CA GLY A 67 11.60 27.41 -5.73
C GLY A 67 10.56 27.39 -6.86
N PRO A 68 10.92 26.92 -8.07
CA PRO A 68 10.00 26.88 -9.21
C PRO A 68 8.84 25.89 -9.06
N PHE A 69 8.89 24.99 -8.07
CA PHE A 69 7.86 23.99 -7.83
C PHE A 69 6.73 24.47 -6.90
N LYS A 70 6.85 25.69 -6.34
CA LYS A 70 5.87 26.23 -5.39
C LYS A 70 4.45 26.20 -5.93
N GLU A 71 4.22 26.72 -7.11
CA GLU A 71 2.87 26.83 -7.68
C GLU A 71 2.25 25.46 -7.95
N ILE A 72 3.02 24.52 -8.52
CA ILE A 72 2.53 23.18 -8.79
C ILE A 72 2.27 22.40 -7.50
N MET A 73 3.06 22.60 -6.42
CA MET A 73 2.81 22.00 -5.12
C MET A 73 1.53 22.53 -4.51
N LEU A 74 1.25 23.82 -4.61
CA LEU A 74 -0.01 24.42 -4.17
C LEU A 74 -1.21 23.84 -4.94
N GLU A 75 -1.08 23.67 -6.26
CA GLU A 75 -2.12 23.10 -7.11
C GLU A 75 -2.40 21.63 -6.81
N ARG A 76 -1.35 20.84 -6.55
CA ARG A 76 -1.44 19.38 -6.37
C ARG A 76 -1.72 18.95 -4.94
N ALA A 77 -1.50 19.81 -3.96
CA ALA A 77 -1.78 19.49 -2.58
C ALA A 77 -3.29 19.39 -2.33
N VAL A 78 -3.68 18.33 -1.64
CA VAL A 78 -5.07 18.11 -1.23
C VAL A 78 -5.18 18.33 0.27
N LYS A 79 -6.10 19.21 0.68
CA LYS A 79 -6.35 19.45 2.10
C LYS A 79 -7.27 18.39 2.68
N LYS A 80 -6.83 17.76 3.79
CA LYS A 80 -7.60 16.77 4.54
C LYS A 80 -7.60 17.14 6.03
N GLY A 81 -8.68 17.72 6.52
CA GLY A 81 -8.71 18.29 7.87
C GLY A 81 -7.65 19.37 8.06
N SER A 82 -6.74 19.17 9.03
CA SER A 82 -5.58 20.03 9.29
C SER A 82 -4.32 19.66 8.52
N TRP A 83 -4.40 18.68 7.62
CA TRP A 83 -3.26 18.14 6.89
C TRP A 83 -3.28 18.55 5.41
N ASN A 84 -2.09 18.74 4.84
CA ASN A 84 -1.88 18.91 3.42
C ASN A 84 -1.21 17.64 2.86
N LEU A 85 -1.89 16.97 1.94
CA LEU A 85 -1.43 15.75 1.29
C LEU A 85 -0.82 16.11 -0.05
N LEU A 86 0.49 15.89 -0.22
CA LEU A 86 1.23 16.24 -1.43
C LEU A 86 1.73 14.97 -2.13
N PRO A 87 1.25 14.63 -3.34
CA PRO A 87 1.67 13.44 -4.09
C PRO A 87 3.06 13.65 -4.69
N TYR A 88 4.10 13.56 -3.86
CA TYR A 88 5.48 13.92 -4.21
C TYR A 88 6.09 12.94 -5.23
N GLN A 89 5.70 11.68 -5.21
CA GLN A 89 6.18 10.68 -6.18
C GLN A 89 5.64 10.99 -7.60
N LYS A 90 4.40 11.48 -7.71
CA LYS A 90 3.87 11.95 -8.99
C LYS A 90 4.66 13.12 -9.53
N LEU A 91 5.00 14.08 -8.66
CA LEU A 91 5.85 15.21 -9.04
C LEU A 91 7.23 14.73 -9.52
N LYS A 92 7.85 13.78 -8.80
CA LYS A 92 9.12 13.19 -9.22
C LYS A 92 9.03 12.48 -10.56
N ASN A 93 7.95 11.73 -10.80
CA ASN A 93 7.73 11.04 -12.07
C ASN A 93 7.50 12.01 -13.23
N GLU A 94 6.75 13.10 -13.00
CA GLU A 94 6.42 14.11 -14.02
C GLU A 94 7.63 14.97 -14.39
N TYR A 95 8.40 15.41 -13.39
CA TYR A 95 9.53 16.35 -13.61
C TYR A 95 10.89 15.66 -13.65
N GLY A 96 11.00 14.39 -13.34
CA GLY A 96 12.22 13.59 -13.45
C GLY A 96 13.39 14.20 -12.66
N ALA A 97 14.52 14.36 -13.35
CA ALA A 97 15.74 14.93 -12.77
C ALA A 97 15.61 16.44 -12.42
N SER A 98 14.62 17.15 -12.97
CA SER A 98 14.36 18.55 -12.63
C SER A 98 13.77 18.73 -11.24
N PHE A 99 13.09 17.69 -10.69
CA PHE A 99 12.60 17.72 -9.31
C PHE A 99 13.74 17.44 -8.35
N PRO A 100 14.12 18.40 -7.47
CA PRO A 100 15.31 18.30 -6.63
C PRO A 100 15.28 17.08 -5.70
N ASP A 101 16.40 16.35 -5.63
CA ASP A 101 16.51 15.16 -4.80
C ASP A 101 16.38 15.47 -3.29
N ASP A 102 16.92 16.60 -2.84
CA ASP A 102 16.78 17.02 -1.43
C ASP A 102 15.32 17.26 -1.05
N LEU A 103 14.55 17.86 -1.95
CA LEU A 103 13.13 18.09 -1.79
C LEU A 103 12.36 16.77 -1.77
N TYR A 104 12.68 15.86 -2.70
CA TYR A 104 12.12 14.52 -2.74
C TYR A 104 12.37 13.75 -1.45
N HIS A 105 13.62 13.70 -0.98
CA HIS A 105 13.98 13.01 0.25
C HIS A 105 13.36 13.63 1.50
N SER A 106 13.18 14.95 1.51
CA SER A 106 12.48 15.62 2.61
C SER A 106 11.01 15.21 2.68
N LEU A 107 10.34 15.14 1.53
CA LEU A 107 8.95 14.71 1.41
C LEU A 107 8.77 13.22 1.73
N ALA A 108 9.69 12.37 1.27
CA ALA A 108 9.66 10.93 1.55
C ALA A 108 9.70 10.62 3.05
N LYS A 109 10.33 11.45 3.88
CA LYS A 109 10.31 11.31 5.34
C LYS A 109 8.95 11.63 5.97
N LYS A 110 8.05 12.24 5.21
CA LYS A 110 6.69 12.59 5.59
C LYS A 110 5.66 11.76 4.84
N ASP A 111 6.10 10.71 4.16
CA ASP A 111 5.20 9.78 3.46
C ASP A 111 4.13 9.23 4.41
N ILE A 112 2.95 8.99 3.89
CA ILE A 112 1.82 8.47 4.69
C ILE A 112 2.18 7.16 5.39
N TYR A 113 3.01 6.34 4.78
CA TYR A 113 3.51 5.11 5.39
C TYR A 113 4.65 5.32 6.41
N GLU A 114 5.16 6.56 6.56
CA GLU A 114 6.10 6.96 7.63
C GLU A 114 5.41 7.55 8.86
N LEU A 115 4.11 7.77 8.81
CA LEU A 115 3.32 8.34 9.91
C LEU A 115 3.10 7.35 11.06
N PRO A 116 2.74 7.85 12.27
CA PRO A 116 2.20 7.01 13.32
C PRO A 116 1.00 6.20 12.83
N LEU A 117 0.90 4.93 13.27
CA LEU A 117 -0.06 3.96 12.76
C LEU A 117 -1.51 4.46 12.78
N ASP A 118 -1.94 5.15 13.85
CA ASP A 118 -3.31 5.64 13.96
C ASP A 118 -3.64 6.71 12.89
N LEU A 119 -2.68 7.58 12.58
CA LEU A 119 -2.87 8.60 11.54
C LEU A 119 -2.85 7.97 10.15
N ASN A 120 -1.94 7.03 9.89
CA ASN A 120 -1.92 6.24 8.67
C ASN A 120 -3.26 5.52 8.47
N ARG A 121 -3.71 4.76 9.49
CA ARG A 121 -4.99 4.03 9.46
C ARG A 121 -6.17 4.93 9.15
N TRP A 122 -6.25 6.10 9.81
CA TRP A 122 -7.33 7.05 9.58
C TRP A 122 -7.35 7.55 8.14
N LEU A 123 -6.20 8.00 7.61
CA LEU A 123 -6.10 8.51 6.24
C LEU A 123 -6.44 7.46 5.19
N ILE A 124 -5.90 6.24 5.35
CA ILE A 124 -6.15 5.14 4.41
C ILE A 124 -7.62 4.70 4.48
N THR A 125 -8.20 4.53 5.67
CA THR A 125 -9.61 4.14 5.81
C THR A 125 -10.54 5.17 5.15
N ASP A 126 -10.33 6.45 5.39
CA ASP A 126 -11.09 7.53 4.76
C ASP A 126 -10.94 7.52 3.21
N ARG A 127 -9.74 7.18 2.70
CA ARG A 127 -9.51 7.04 1.26
C ARG A 127 -10.29 5.85 0.68
N TRP A 128 -10.35 4.73 1.40
CA TRP A 128 -11.13 3.55 1.04
C TRP A 128 -12.64 3.84 1.04
N GLU A 129 -13.15 4.58 2.02
CA GLU A 129 -14.54 5.02 2.06
C GLU A 129 -14.89 5.90 0.85
N ALA A 130 -14.04 6.88 0.53
CA ALA A 130 -14.23 7.73 -0.64
C ALA A 130 -14.19 6.94 -1.96
N PHE A 131 -13.27 5.99 -2.09
CA PHE A 131 -13.24 5.07 -3.23
C PHE A 131 -14.52 4.24 -3.34
N ALA A 132 -14.99 3.67 -2.23
CA ALA A 132 -16.18 2.83 -2.23
C ALA A 132 -17.42 3.62 -2.68
N GLU A 133 -17.59 4.86 -2.20
CA GLU A 133 -18.67 5.74 -2.61
C GLU A 133 -18.63 6.02 -4.12
N GLN A 134 -17.47 6.33 -4.68
CA GLN A 134 -17.30 6.57 -6.11
C GLN A 134 -17.58 5.30 -6.94
N ALA A 135 -16.99 4.16 -6.57
CA ALA A 135 -17.06 2.90 -7.30
C ALA A 135 -18.51 2.33 -7.36
N LEU A 136 -19.38 2.66 -6.41
CA LEU A 136 -20.80 2.29 -6.45
C LEU A 136 -21.47 2.80 -7.71
N HIS A 137 -21.08 3.95 -8.22
CA HIS A 137 -21.68 4.64 -9.36
C HIS A 137 -20.98 4.34 -10.70
N GLU A 138 -19.81 3.69 -10.67
CA GLU A 138 -19.08 3.33 -11.88
C GLU A 138 -19.55 1.97 -12.43
N PRO A 139 -19.58 1.77 -13.78
CA PRO A 139 -19.96 0.48 -14.38
C PRO A 139 -18.89 -0.59 -14.18
N ALA A 140 -17.62 -0.20 -14.14
CA ALA A 140 -16.47 -1.08 -14.11
C ALA A 140 -16.31 -1.84 -12.79
N VAL A 141 -15.75 -3.05 -12.87
CA VAL A 141 -15.23 -3.80 -11.73
C VAL A 141 -13.78 -3.36 -11.48
N THR A 142 -13.45 -2.93 -10.27
CA THR A 142 -12.08 -2.60 -9.92
C THR A 142 -11.36 -3.84 -9.39
N ILE A 143 -10.14 -4.09 -9.86
CA ILE A 143 -9.26 -5.13 -9.35
C ILE A 143 -8.08 -4.45 -8.67
N PHE A 144 -7.90 -4.67 -7.37
CA PHE A 144 -6.74 -4.21 -6.62
C PHE A 144 -5.73 -5.34 -6.45
N GLU A 145 -4.47 -5.04 -6.74
CA GLU A 145 -3.34 -5.88 -6.37
C GLU A 145 -2.73 -5.32 -5.08
N CYS A 146 -2.73 -6.13 -4.02
CA CYS A 146 -2.29 -5.81 -2.65
C CYS A 146 -2.84 -4.49 -2.10
N CYS A 147 -2.86 -4.00 -1.09
CA CYS A 147 -3.37 -2.81 -0.41
C CYS A 147 -4.46 -3.09 0.63
N PHE A 148 -5.18 -4.22 0.54
CA PHE A 148 -6.23 -4.55 1.52
C PHE A 148 -5.67 -5.22 2.79
N ILE A 149 -4.83 -6.25 2.62
CA ILE A 149 -4.16 -6.94 3.74
C ILE A 149 -2.69 -6.55 3.81
N GLN A 150 -1.99 -6.56 2.66
CA GLN A 150 -0.55 -6.32 2.61
C GLN A 150 -0.16 -4.99 3.27
N ASN A 151 -0.80 -3.89 2.92
CA ASN A 151 -0.39 -2.57 3.41
C ASN A 151 -0.69 -2.38 4.91
N PRO A 152 -1.90 -2.70 5.43
CA PRO A 152 -2.18 -2.66 6.87
C PRO A 152 -1.27 -3.55 7.71
N VAL A 153 -1.00 -4.78 7.26
CA VAL A 153 -0.12 -5.70 7.99
C VAL A 153 1.33 -5.24 7.93
N THR A 154 1.79 -4.72 6.79
CA THR A 154 3.14 -4.15 6.68
C THR A 154 3.30 -2.93 7.57
N ALA A 155 2.35 -1.99 7.57
CA ALA A 155 2.40 -0.83 8.44
C ALA A 155 2.27 -1.22 9.92
N GLY A 156 1.27 -2.03 10.27
CA GLY A 156 0.99 -2.38 11.66
C GLY A 156 2.03 -3.32 12.26
N MET A 157 2.23 -4.50 11.68
CA MET A 157 3.14 -5.51 12.22
C MET A 157 4.59 -5.20 11.88
N VAL A 158 4.93 -5.12 10.58
CA VAL A 158 6.34 -5.07 10.16
C VAL A 158 7.00 -3.78 10.61
N LYS A 159 6.33 -2.64 10.42
CA LYS A 159 6.92 -1.33 10.74
C LYS A 159 6.76 -0.93 12.20
N HIS A 160 5.56 -1.04 12.76
CA HIS A 160 5.25 -0.52 14.10
C HIS A 160 5.26 -1.59 15.21
N ASP A 161 5.35 -2.88 14.86
CA ASP A 161 5.21 -3.99 15.82
C ASP A 161 3.96 -3.82 16.71
N ALA A 162 2.88 -3.40 16.07
CA ALA A 162 1.62 -3.14 16.75
C ALA A 162 0.95 -4.46 17.21
N PRO A 163 0.16 -4.43 18.30
CA PRO A 163 -0.63 -5.58 18.73
C PRO A 163 -1.50 -6.11 17.59
N GLU A 164 -1.67 -7.45 17.56
CA GLU A 164 -2.43 -8.16 16.52
C GLU A 164 -3.85 -7.63 16.35
N ASP A 165 -4.51 -7.29 17.47
CA ASP A 165 -5.87 -6.73 17.45
C ASP A 165 -5.95 -5.40 16.72
N GLN A 166 -4.96 -4.51 16.90
CA GLN A 166 -4.90 -3.24 16.18
C GLN A 166 -4.71 -3.44 14.67
N VAL A 167 -3.87 -4.39 14.26
CA VAL A 167 -3.64 -4.72 12.85
C VAL A 167 -4.90 -5.35 12.25
N THR A 168 -5.53 -6.26 12.98
CA THR A 168 -6.80 -6.88 12.59
C THR A 168 -7.89 -5.83 12.42
N ASP A 169 -8.08 -4.96 13.41
CA ASP A 169 -9.09 -3.90 13.37
C ASP A 169 -8.86 -2.92 12.22
N TYR A 170 -7.60 -2.74 11.79
CA TYR A 170 -7.30 -1.94 10.61
C TYR A 170 -7.88 -2.60 9.36
N VAL A 171 -7.60 -3.88 9.11
CA VAL A 171 -8.12 -4.61 7.94
C VAL A 171 -9.65 -4.70 7.97
N LEU A 172 -10.25 -5.01 9.13
CA LEU A 172 -11.71 -5.04 9.29
C LEU A 172 -12.35 -3.66 9.04
N GLY A 173 -11.65 -2.57 9.36
CA GLY A 173 -12.08 -1.21 9.01
C GLY A 173 -12.15 -1.00 7.50
N LEU A 174 -11.15 -1.47 6.75
CA LEU A 174 -11.14 -1.41 5.28
C LEU A 174 -12.22 -2.31 4.66
N GLU A 175 -12.40 -3.54 5.20
CA GLU A 175 -13.49 -4.42 4.77
C GLU A 175 -14.83 -3.71 4.89
N LYS A 176 -15.12 -3.16 6.07
CA LYS A 176 -16.37 -2.44 6.33
C LYS A 176 -16.62 -1.31 5.33
N ALA A 177 -15.57 -0.56 4.96
CA ALA A 177 -15.67 0.52 3.99
C ALA A 177 -16.15 0.04 2.61
N VAL A 178 -15.75 -1.17 2.20
CA VAL A 178 -16.04 -1.69 0.85
C VAL A 178 -17.17 -2.73 0.78
N LEU A 179 -17.77 -3.13 1.91
CA LEU A 179 -18.92 -4.05 1.90
C LEU A 179 -20.02 -3.69 0.88
N PRO A 180 -20.38 -2.39 0.66
CA PRO A 180 -21.38 -2.03 -0.32
C PRO A 180 -21.01 -2.42 -1.76
N LEU A 181 -19.73 -2.60 -2.06
CA LEU A 181 -19.23 -3.01 -3.38
C LEU A 181 -19.37 -4.51 -3.64
N ASN A 182 -19.86 -5.29 -2.67
CA ASN A 182 -19.90 -6.75 -2.70
C ASN A 182 -18.54 -7.32 -3.11
N PRO A 183 -17.49 -7.08 -2.30
CA PRO A 183 -16.11 -7.38 -2.64
C PRO A 183 -15.86 -8.88 -2.75
N LEU A 184 -14.88 -9.25 -3.57
CA LEU A 184 -14.33 -10.61 -3.64
C LEU A 184 -12.85 -10.54 -3.27
N LEU A 185 -12.44 -11.29 -2.25
CA LEU A 185 -11.04 -11.46 -1.89
C LEU A 185 -10.48 -12.75 -2.50
N VAL A 186 -9.38 -12.63 -3.21
CA VAL A 186 -8.57 -13.73 -3.74
C VAL A 186 -7.24 -13.73 -3.01
N TYR A 187 -7.09 -14.58 -2.02
CA TYR A 187 -5.84 -14.73 -1.28
C TYR A 187 -5.02 -15.87 -1.89
N ILE A 188 -3.80 -15.55 -2.33
CA ILE A 188 -2.92 -16.49 -2.99
C ILE A 188 -1.94 -17.07 -1.98
N GLU A 189 -1.90 -18.39 -1.90
CA GLU A 189 -0.96 -19.13 -1.08
C GLU A 189 0.04 -19.94 -1.91
N GLN A 190 1.22 -20.12 -1.35
CA GLN A 190 2.23 -21.05 -1.80
C GLN A 190 2.63 -21.95 -0.64
N ASN A 191 2.73 -23.25 -0.90
CA ASN A 191 3.08 -24.22 0.13
C ASN A 191 4.50 -24.03 0.69
N ASP A 192 5.41 -23.52 -0.15
CA ASP A 192 6.82 -23.30 0.20
C ASP A 192 7.14 -21.81 0.12
N LEU A 193 6.98 -21.13 1.24
CA LEU A 193 7.29 -19.70 1.39
C LEU A 193 8.76 -19.41 1.13
N GLU A 194 9.66 -20.26 1.66
CA GLU A 194 11.10 -20.05 1.50
C GLU A 194 11.50 -20.13 0.03
N TYR A 195 11.03 -21.16 -0.69
CA TYR A 195 11.30 -21.28 -2.12
C TYR A 195 10.75 -20.09 -2.91
N ALA A 196 9.51 -19.68 -2.64
CA ALA A 196 8.87 -18.56 -3.32
C ALA A 196 9.62 -17.24 -3.09
N PHE A 197 10.02 -16.96 -1.85
CA PHE A 197 10.78 -15.76 -1.51
C PHE A 197 12.19 -15.76 -2.09
N ARG A 198 12.92 -16.88 -1.96
CA ARG A 198 14.26 -17.02 -2.58
C ARG A 198 14.23 -16.95 -4.11
N LYS A 199 13.15 -17.44 -4.74
CA LYS A 199 12.91 -17.24 -6.16
C LYS A 199 12.73 -15.76 -6.48
N ALA A 200 11.90 -15.03 -5.73
CA ALA A 200 11.70 -13.59 -5.92
C ALA A 200 13.01 -12.79 -5.78
N ILE A 201 13.89 -13.16 -4.84
CA ILE A 201 15.22 -12.55 -4.69
C ILE A 201 16.07 -12.78 -5.96
N ARG A 202 16.05 -13.97 -6.54
CA ARG A 202 16.85 -14.28 -7.75
C ARG A 202 16.34 -13.59 -9.02
N GLU A 203 15.03 -13.34 -9.09
CA GLU A 203 14.39 -12.78 -10.29
C GLU A 203 14.32 -11.26 -10.28
N ARG A 204 14.62 -10.60 -9.15
CA ARG A 204 14.57 -9.16 -8.99
C ARG A 204 15.97 -8.55 -8.82
N PRO A 205 16.13 -7.23 -9.08
CA PRO A 205 17.41 -6.54 -8.86
C PRO A 205 17.89 -6.68 -7.39
N GLU A 206 19.20 -6.80 -7.18
CA GLU A 206 19.82 -6.92 -5.85
C GLU A 206 19.40 -5.79 -4.90
N ALA A 207 19.29 -4.57 -5.43
CA ALA A 207 18.82 -3.43 -4.64
C ALA A 207 17.42 -3.63 -4.04
N TRP A 208 16.53 -4.36 -4.73
CA TRP A 208 15.21 -4.70 -4.20
C TRP A 208 15.34 -5.66 -3.01
N SER A 209 16.09 -6.76 -3.14
CA SER A 209 16.22 -7.76 -2.08
C SER A 209 16.91 -7.19 -0.84
N THR A 210 17.92 -6.35 -1.03
CA THR A 210 18.63 -5.66 0.06
C THR A 210 17.70 -4.68 0.76
N GLY A 211 16.98 -3.85 0.01
CA GLY A 211 16.02 -2.89 0.56
C GLY A 211 14.87 -3.59 1.28
N PHE A 212 14.34 -4.67 0.70
CA PHE A 212 13.26 -5.46 1.30
C PHE A 212 13.70 -6.10 2.63
N ALA A 213 14.86 -6.75 2.65
CA ALA A 213 15.39 -7.34 3.87
C ALA A 213 15.64 -6.29 4.96
N HIS A 214 16.22 -5.15 4.59
CA HIS A 214 16.44 -4.03 5.52
C HIS A 214 15.11 -3.50 6.08
N TYR A 215 14.10 -3.33 5.23
CA TYR A 215 12.78 -2.86 5.65
C TYR A 215 12.11 -3.82 6.63
N TYR A 216 12.17 -5.13 6.37
CA TYR A 216 11.52 -6.16 7.19
C TYR A 216 12.25 -6.46 8.50
N THR A 217 13.56 -6.27 8.57
CA THR A 217 14.37 -6.62 9.74
C THR A 217 14.92 -5.42 10.49
N GLY A 218 15.00 -4.24 9.86
CA GLY A 218 15.61 -3.04 10.44
C GLY A 218 14.69 -2.21 11.35
N GLN A 219 13.42 -2.55 11.41
CA GLN A 219 12.39 -1.81 12.17
C GLN A 219 11.33 -2.75 12.76
N GLY A 220 10.45 -2.20 13.61
CA GLY A 220 9.28 -2.87 14.19
C GLY A 220 9.53 -4.31 14.61
N TYR A 221 8.70 -5.23 14.12
CA TYR A 221 8.73 -6.64 14.48
C TYR A 221 10.11 -7.28 14.29
N GLY A 222 10.71 -7.16 13.11
CA GLY A 222 11.98 -7.81 12.81
C GLY A 222 13.10 -7.33 13.74
N LYS A 223 13.19 -6.03 13.99
CA LYS A 223 14.17 -5.44 14.89
C LYS A 223 13.96 -5.86 16.35
N HIS A 224 12.71 -5.86 16.83
CA HIS A 224 12.40 -6.27 18.21
C HIS A 224 12.72 -7.74 18.47
N HIS A 225 12.61 -8.59 17.44
CA HIS A 225 12.95 -10.01 17.55
C HIS A 225 14.42 -10.32 17.20
N GLY A 226 15.24 -9.30 16.93
CA GLY A 226 16.66 -9.47 16.59
C GLY A 226 16.90 -10.23 15.28
N LEU A 227 15.97 -10.10 14.33
CA LEU A 227 16.02 -10.79 13.04
C LEU A 227 16.84 -9.98 12.03
N GLU A 228 17.69 -10.65 11.23
CA GLU A 228 18.57 -9.99 10.28
C GLU A 228 18.63 -10.71 8.93
N GLY A 229 18.86 -9.93 7.87
CA GLY A 229 19.11 -10.44 6.51
C GLY A 229 17.98 -11.26 5.95
N VAL A 230 18.30 -12.16 5.00
CA VAL A 230 17.32 -13.00 4.28
C VAL A 230 16.63 -13.99 5.22
N GLU A 231 17.38 -14.62 6.12
CA GLU A 231 16.84 -15.61 7.07
C GLU A 231 15.89 -14.94 8.07
N GLY A 232 16.27 -13.76 8.58
CA GLY A 232 15.40 -12.96 9.44
C GLY A 232 14.13 -12.50 8.70
N THR A 233 14.27 -12.11 7.44
CA THR A 233 13.12 -11.75 6.59
C THR A 233 12.15 -12.91 6.41
N LEU A 234 12.65 -14.12 6.20
CA LEU A 234 11.79 -15.33 6.11
C LEU A 234 11.01 -15.56 7.41
N GLN A 235 11.63 -15.38 8.57
CA GLN A 235 10.93 -15.49 9.86
C GLN A 235 9.85 -14.41 10.03
N VAL A 236 10.10 -13.17 9.61
CA VAL A 236 9.08 -12.12 9.61
C VAL A 236 7.93 -12.48 8.68
N LEU A 237 8.22 -12.98 7.47
CA LEU A 237 7.20 -13.38 6.50
C LEU A 237 6.37 -14.59 7.01
N GLU A 238 6.96 -15.52 7.74
CA GLU A 238 6.24 -16.63 8.37
C GLU A 238 5.28 -16.12 9.45
N ALA A 239 5.75 -15.27 10.36
CA ALA A 239 4.91 -14.64 11.39
C ALA A 239 3.78 -13.79 10.76
N ARG A 240 4.09 -13.08 9.66
CA ARG A 240 3.13 -12.32 8.88
C ARG A 240 2.07 -13.23 8.26
N ARG A 241 2.46 -14.36 7.64
CA ARG A 241 1.53 -15.35 7.08
C ARG A 241 0.54 -15.85 8.13
N GLU A 242 1.04 -16.19 9.31
CA GLU A 242 0.19 -16.62 10.41
C GLU A 242 -0.80 -15.54 10.86
N LEU A 243 -0.38 -14.29 10.92
CA LEU A 243 -1.26 -13.17 11.24
C LEU A 243 -2.31 -12.95 10.14
N GLU A 244 -1.89 -12.98 8.87
CA GLU A 244 -2.81 -12.83 7.74
C GLU A 244 -3.89 -13.93 7.73
N HIS A 245 -3.54 -15.18 8.03
CA HIS A 245 -4.52 -16.28 8.17
C HIS A 245 -5.52 -16.00 9.29
N ARG A 246 -5.06 -15.55 10.47
CA ARG A 246 -5.97 -15.18 11.56
C ARG A 246 -6.87 -13.98 11.23
N ILE A 247 -6.41 -13.07 10.37
CA ILE A 247 -7.23 -11.99 9.84
C ILE A 247 -8.27 -12.54 8.87
N LEU A 248 -7.87 -13.42 7.94
CA LEU A 248 -8.77 -14.05 6.97
C LEU A 248 -9.92 -14.80 7.66
N ASP A 249 -9.65 -15.48 8.77
CA ASP A 249 -10.67 -16.19 9.57
C ASP A 249 -11.72 -15.25 10.20
N LYS A 250 -11.45 -13.94 10.25
CA LYS A 250 -12.34 -12.92 10.83
C LYS A 250 -13.09 -12.09 9.78
N LEU A 251 -12.69 -12.20 8.51
CA LEU A 251 -13.39 -11.53 7.40
C LEU A 251 -14.73 -12.23 7.10
N GLY A 252 -15.73 -11.46 6.65
CA GLY A 252 -17.10 -11.91 6.39
C GLY A 252 -17.38 -12.41 4.96
#